data_194aa8b526c489242910c66d0116be11
#
_entry.id   194aa8b526c489242910c66d0116be11
#
_cell.length_a   1.000
_cell.length_b   1.000
_cell.length_c   1.000
_cell.angle_alpha   90.00
_cell.angle_beta   90.00
_cell.angle_gamma   90.00
#
_symmetry.space_group_name_H-M   'P 1'
#
loop_
_entity.id
_entity.type
_entity.pdbx_description
1 polymer ?
#
loop_
_entity_poly.entity_id
_entity_poly.type
_entity_poly.pdbx_seq_one_letter_code
_entity_poly.pdbx_strand_id
1 'polypeptide(L)'
;MDMDKDTIKGVWGFNGTERPGAVYLAAVLAAHAQKGLPAFGIYGKDVQEADATEIPEDVKEKLLRFGRAAVAAATMRGKSWLQIGSICMGIAGSIVDSSFMEEYLGMRVESVDEVEIIRRM
;
A
#
# COMPACT_ATOMS: atom_id res chain seq x y z
N MET A 1 -14.60 2.07 -13.26
CA MET A 1 -14.35 1.56 -11.89
C MET A 1 -14.72 0.09 -11.74
N ASP A 2 -14.49 -0.67 -12.79
CA ASP A 2 -14.84 -2.11 -12.82
C ASP A 2 -13.73 -3.02 -12.30
N MET A 3 -12.77 -2.44 -11.57
CA MET A 3 -11.72 -3.20 -10.90
C MET A 3 -12.22 -3.76 -9.57
N ASP A 4 -11.74 -4.94 -9.23
CA ASP A 4 -11.94 -5.52 -7.91
C ASP A 4 -11.58 -4.51 -6.81
N LYS A 5 -12.39 -4.45 -5.74
CA LYS A 5 -12.16 -3.56 -4.60
C LYS A 5 -10.79 -3.77 -3.95
N ASP A 6 -10.29 -5.00 -3.98
CA ASP A 6 -9.02 -5.39 -3.38
C ASP A 6 -7.80 -5.12 -4.28
N THR A 7 -8.03 -4.63 -5.50
CA THR A 7 -6.95 -4.22 -6.39
C THR A 7 -6.30 -2.93 -5.88
N ILE A 8 -4.98 -2.95 -5.73
CA ILE A 8 -4.21 -1.76 -5.35
C ILE A 8 -4.16 -0.80 -6.52
N LYS A 9 -4.69 0.43 -6.33
CA LYS A 9 -4.89 1.40 -7.40
C LYS A 9 -3.96 2.61 -7.23
N GLY A 10 -3.19 2.89 -8.27
CA GLY A 10 -2.44 4.13 -8.40
C GLY A 10 -2.94 4.91 -9.62
N VAL A 11 -3.10 6.21 -9.48
CA VAL A 11 -3.52 7.11 -10.54
C VAL A 11 -2.43 8.17 -10.73
N TRP A 12 -1.87 8.23 -11.92
CA TRP A 12 -0.88 9.23 -12.26
C TRP A 12 -1.54 10.36 -13.06
N GLY A 13 -1.42 11.60 -12.56
CA GLY A 13 -1.84 12.82 -13.25
C GLY A 13 -0.66 13.57 -13.83
N PHE A 14 -0.76 13.98 -15.09
CA PHE A 14 0.22 14.85 -15.74
C PHE A 14 0.14 16.27 -15.16
N ASN A 15 1.28 16.84 -14.75
CA ASN A 15 1.35 18.21 -14.28
C ASN A 15 1.72 19.16 -15.43
N GLY A 16 0.75 19.61 -16.18
CA GLY A 16 0.98 20.51 -17.32
C GLY A 16 -0.10 21.58 -17.46
N THR A 17 0.26 22.70 -18.07
CA THR A 17 -0.62 23.86 -18.23
C THR A 17 -1.73 23.62 -19.25
N GLU A 18 -1.44 22.93 -20.35
CA GLU A 18 -2.37 22.70 -21.45
C GLU A 18 -3.13 21.39 -21.37
N ARG A 19 -2.69 20.48 -20.47
CA ARG A 19 -3.32 19.20 -20.21
C ARG A 19 -3.80 19.16 -18.77
N PRO A 20 -5.12 19.18 -18.51
CA PRO A 20 -5.66 19.32 -17.16
C PRO A 20 -5.53 18.02 -16.33
N GLY A 21 -4.35 17.42 -16.32
CA GLY A 21 -4.08 16.15 -15.65
C GLY A 21 -4.31 16.18 -14.13
N ALA A 22 -4.00 17.31 -13.48
CA ALA A 22 -4.28 17.51 -12.06
C ALA A 22 -5.77 17.48 -11.75
N VAL A 23 -6.60 18.10 -12.60
CA VAL A 23 -8.05 18.13 -12.44
C VAL A 23 -8.64 16.74 -12.60
N TYR A 24 -8.20 16.01 -13.61
CA TYR A 24 -8.64 14.62 -13.82
C TYR A 24 -8.17 13.71 -12.69
N LEU A 25 -6.94 13.86 -12.23
CA LEU A 25 -6.44 13.12 -11.06
C LEU A 25 -7.32 13.36 -9.84
N ALA A 26 -7.62 14.63 -9.52
CA ALA A 26 -8.47 15.00 -8.40
C ALA A 26 -9.89 14.41 -8.54
N ALA A 27 -10.48 14.48 -9.74
CA ALA A 27 -11.79 13.91 -10.01
C ALA A 27 -11.83 12.39 -9.83
N VAL A 28 -10.81 11.68 -10.31
CA VAL A 28 -10.72 10.21 -10.17
C VAL A 28 -10.54 9.83 -8.70
N LEU A 29 -9.66 10.53 -7.96
CA LEU A 29 -9.45 10.27 -6.54
C LEU A 29 -10.71 10.57 -5.71
N ALA A 30 -11.40 11.67 -6.00
CA ALA A 30 -12.67 12.02 -5.36
C ALA A 30 -13.75 10.96 -5.63
N ALA A 31 -13.85 10.47 -6.86
CA ALA A 31 -14.81 9.42 -7.22
C ALA A 31 -14.51 8.09 -6.50
N HIS A 32 -13.24 7.75 -6.28
CA HIS A 32 -12.86 6.58 -5.47
C HIS A 32 -13.23 6.80 -3.99
N ALA A 33 -12.90 7.97 -3.44
CA ALA A 33 -13.20 8.31 -2.05
C ALA A 33 -14.71 8.27 -1.75
N GLN A 34 -15.56 8.77 -2.66
CA GLN A 34 -17.01 8.70 -2.53
C GLN A 34 -17.54 7.26 -2.43
N LYS A 35 -16.82 6.30 -3.02
CA LYS A 35 -17.17 4.88 -2.97
C LYS A 35 -16.47 4.11 -1.85
N GLY A 36 -15.69 4.79 -1.00
CA GLY A 36 -14.90 4.15 0.04
C GLY A 36 -13.77 3.26 -0.50
N LEU A 37 -13.34 3.49 -1.75
CA LEU A 37 -12.29 2.70 -2.40
C LEU A 37 -10.95 3.45 -2.28
N PRO A 38 -9.90 2.82 -1.73
CA PRO A 38 -8.59 3.45 -1.66
C PRO A 38 -7.97 3.60 -3.05
N ALA A 39 -7.38 4.77 -3.32
CA ALA A 39 -6.58 5.03 -4.50
C ALA A 39 -5.47 6.02 -4.16
N PHE A 40 -4.29 5.83 -4.76
CA PHE A 40 -3.10 6.63 -4.50
C PHE A 40 -2.81 7.54 -5.68
N GLY A 41 -2.74 8.85 -5.43
CA GLY A 41 -2.39 9.84 -6.45
C GLY A 41 -0.88 9.99 -6.61
N ILE A 42 -0.42 9.99 -7.87
CA ILE A 42 0.96 10.28 -8.25
C ILE A 42 0.95 11.51 -9.15
N TYR A 43 1.75 12.51 -8.79
CA TYR A 43 1.73 13.81 -9.42
C TYR A 43 3.12 14.46 -9.38
N GLY A 44 3.54 15.06 -10.47
CA GLY A 44 4.84 15.73 -10.59
C GLY A 44 4.89 17.04 -9.80
N LYS A 45 6.06 17.36 -9.24
CA LYS A 45 6.32 18.60 -8.50
C LYS A 45 6.30 19.81 -9.43
N ASP A 46 6.96 19.70 -10.57
CA ASP A 46 7.14 20.80 -11.51
C ASP A 46 6.14 20.70 -12.66
N VAL A 47 5.76 21.87 -13.19
CA VAL A 47 4.87 21.99 -14.35
C VAL A 47 5.65 21.60 -15.60
N GLN A 48 5.06 20.72 -16.41
CA GLN A 48 5.64 20.25 -17.67
C GLN A 48 5.03 20.99 -18.86
N GLU A 49 5.85 21.20 -19.89
CA GLU A 49 5.36 21.70 -21.18
C GLU A 49 4.44 20.67 -21.85
N ALA A 50 3.54 21.15 -22.71
CA ALA A 50 2.51 20.30 -23.34
C ALA A 50 3.10 19.18 -24.22
N ASP A 51 4.27 19.39 -24.78
CA ASP A 51 5.00 18.44 -25.64
C ASP A 51 6.04 17.61 -24.88
N ALA A 52 6.18 17.79 -23.57
CA ALA A 52 7.09 17.01 -22.76
C ALA A 52 6.72 15.52 -22.83
N THR A 53 7.70 14.70 -23.23
CA THR A 53 7.56 13.25 -23.37
C THR A 53 8.25 12.48 -22.26
N GLU A 54 9.13 13.14 -21.52
CA GLU A 54 9.89 12.53 -20.45
C GLU A 54 9.10 12.51 -19.14
N ILE A 55 9.24 11.42 -18.40
CA ILE A 55 8.68 11.32 -17.04
C ILE A 55 9.65 12.01 -16.08
N PRO A 56 9.22 13.03 -15.30
CA PRO A 56 10.06 13.67 -14.30
C PRO A 56 10.62 12.67 -13.28
N GLU A 57 11.82 12.95 -12.79
CA GLU A 57 12.51 12.02 -11.87
C GLU A 57 11.74 11.79 -10.57
N ASP A 58 11.12 12.84 -10.01
CA ASP A 58 10.27 12.72 -8.82
C ASP A 58 9.03 11.85 -9.06
N VAL A 59 8.48 11.87 -10.27
CA VAL A 59 7.36 10.99 -10.67
C VAL A 59 7.83 9.55 -10.81
N LYS A 60 9.00 9.32 -11.44
CA LYS A 60 9.60 7.97 -11.53
C LYS A 60 9.83 7.39 -10.15
N GLU A 61 10.39 8.17 -9.22
CA GLU A 61 10.60 7.73 -7.84
C GLU A 61 9.28 7.34 -7.17
N LYS A 62 8.23 8.17 -7.30
CA LYS A 62 6.90 7.89 -6.73
C LYS A 62 6.27 6.64 -7.34
N LEU A 63 6.38 6.46 -8.66
CA LEU A 63 5.90 5.26 -9.36
C LEU A 63 6.61 4.00 -8.88
N LEU A 64 7.94 4.04 -8.77
CA LEU A 64 8.73 2.91 -8.27
C LEU A 64 8.41 2.60 -6.81
N ARG A 65 8.26 3.62 -5.97
CA ARG A 65 7.86 3.46 -4.56
C ARG A 65 6.48 2.80 -4.46
N PHE A 66 5.51 3.30 -5.22
CA PHE A 66 4.18 2.71 -5.29
C PHE A 66 4.22 1.25 -5.76
N GLY A 67 4.94 0.96 -6.84
CA GLY A 67 5.06 -0.40 -7.39
C GLY A 67 5.69 -1.37 -6.38
N ARG A 68 6.76 -0.96 -5.70
CA ARG A 68 7.42 -1.78 -4.65
C ARG A 68 6.47 -2.04 -3.47
N ALA A 69 5.75 -1.01 -3.01
CA ALA A 69 4.77 -1.15 -1.94
C ALA A 69 3.61 -2.07 -2.34
N ALA A 70 3.12 -1.93 -3.57
CA ALA A 70 2.05 -2.77 -4.10
C ALA A 70 2.47 -4.25 -4.20
N VAL A 71 3.69 -4.53 -4.68
CA VAL A 71 4.25 -5.89 -4.73
C VAL A 71 4.42 -6.46 -3.33
N ALA A 72 4.93 -5.66 -2.38
CA ALA A 72 5.08 -6.08 -0.99
C ALA A 72 3.72 -6.45 -0.37
N ALA A 73 2.71 -5.59 -0.50
CA ALA A 73 1.36 -5.84 0.02
C ALA A 73 0.73 -7.08 -0.64
N ALA A 74 0.85 -7.22 -1.96
CA ALA A 74 0.34 -8.39 -2.68
C ALA A 74 1.05 -9.69 -2.26
N THR A 75 2.35 -9.62 -1.97
CA THR A 75 3.13 -10.78 -1.52
C THR A 75 2.77 -11.22 -0.10
N MET A 76 2.44 -10.27 0.78
CA MET A 76 2.03 -10.56 2.15
C MET A 76 0.63 -11.17 2.22
N ARG A 77 -0.27 -10.78 1.32
CA ARG A 77 -1.66 -11.25 1.31
C ARG A 77 -1.73 -12.78 1.25
N GLY A 78 -2.50 -13.37 2.15
CA GLY A 78 -2.66 -14.83 2.29
C GLY A 78 -1.49 -15.54 2.96
N LYS A 79 -0.46 -14.81 3.43
CA LYS A 79 0.63 -15.36 4.24
C LYS A 79 0.26 -15.40 5.71
N SER A 80 1.04 -16.15 6.49
CA SER A 80 0.94 -16.16 7.94
C SER A 80 2.05 -15.33 8.56
N TRP A 81 1.69 -14.56 9.57
CA TRP A 81 2.64 -13.95 10.50
C TRP A 81 2.87 -14.93 11.65
N LEU A 82 4.06 -15.47 11.76
CA LEU A 82 4.41 -16.37 12.87
C LEU A 82 4.92 -15.55 14.04
N GLN A 83 4.19 -15.62 15.15
CA GLN A 83 4.59 -15.07 16.44
C GLN A 83 5.18 -16.20 17.30
N ILE A 84 6.41 -16.03 17.76
CA ILE A 84 7.08 -16.95 18.67
C ILE A 84 6.94 -16.41 20.08
N GLY A 85 6.35 -17.20 20.98
CA GLY A 85 5.97 -16.76 22.32
C GLY A 85 4.65 -16.00 22.33
N SER A 86 4.41 -15.28 23.42
CA SER A 86 3.17 -14.54 23.64
C SER A 86 3.47 -13.18 24.29
N ILE A 87 2.60 -12.70 25.16
CA ILE A 87 2.78 -11.42 25.85
C ILE A 87 3.97 -11.52 26.82
N CYS A 88 4.99 -10.68 26.61
CA CYS A 88 6.13 -10.60 27.51
C CYS A 88 5.77 -9.73 28.72
N MET A 89 5.72 -10.32 29.91
CA MET A 89 5.53 -9.63 31.20
C MET A 89 4.35 -8.62 31.23
N GLY A 90 3.29 -8.86 30.46
CA GLY A 90 2.15 -7.96 30.39
C GLY A 90 2.40 -6.67 29.59
N ILE A 91 3.48 -6.58 28.81
CA ILE A 91 3.79 -5.40 28.00
C ILE A 91 2.88 -5.40 26.76
N ALA A 92 1.97 -4.44 26.68
CA ALA A 92 1.00 -4.34 25.57
C ALA A 92 1.66 -4.24 24.19
N GLY A 93 2.85 -3.64 24.09
CA GLY A 93 3.58 -3.54 22.83
C GLY A 93 4.10 -4.88 22.27
N SER A 94 4.06 -5.96 23.04
CA SER A 94 4.38 -7.32 22.58
C SER A 94 3.18 -8.07 21.99
N ILE A 95 1.98 -7.47 22.05
CA ILE A 95 0.76 -8.06 21.50
C ILE A 95 0.67 -7.73 20.02
N VAL A 96 0.56 -8.75 19.19
CA VAL A 96 0.24 -8.58 17.77
C VAL A 96 -1.28 -8.55 17.62
N ASP A 97 -1.81 -7.44 17.09
CA ASP A 97 -3.22 -7.33 16.77
C ASP A 97 -3.52 -8.13 15.48
N SER A 98 -4.18 -9.27 15.65
CA SER A 98 -4.54 -10.14 14.53
C SER A 98 -5.54 -9.48 13.58
N SER A 99 -6.44 -8.65 14.09
CA SER A 99 -7.42 -7.93 13.26
C SER A 99 -6.73 -6.90 12.36
N PHE A 100 -5.73 -6.20 12.89
CA PHE A 100 -4.90 -5.29 12.08
C PHE A 100 -4.15 -6.05 10.97
N MET A 101 -3.55 -7.19 11.30
CA MET A 101 -2.79 -7.99 10.33
C MET A 101 -3.70 -8.52 9.21
N GLU A 102 -4.90 -8.95 9.55
CA GLU A 102 -5.88 -9.44 8.58
C GLU A 102 -6.44 -8.30 7.71
N GLU A 103 -6.89 -7.22 8.33
CA GLU A 103 -7.55 -6.11 7.63
C GLU A 103 -6.61 -5.35 6.70
N TYR A 104 -5.41 -4.99 7.18
CA TYR A 104 -4.49 -4.13 6.43
C TYR A 104 -3.47 -4.88 5.59
N LEU A 105 -3.05 -6.06 6.02
CA LEU A 105 -2.01 -6.83 5.33
C LEU A 105 -2.54 -8.11 4.67
N GLY A 106 -3.78 -8.50 4.98
CA GLY A 106 -4.37 -9.74 4.50
C GLY A 106 -3.64 -10.98 5.03
N MET A 107 -3.00 -10.86 6.20
CA MET A 107 -2.21 -11.91 6.84
C MET A 107 -2.96 -12.44 8.06
N ARG A 108 -2.87 -13.74 8.30
CA ARG A 108 -3.30 -14.34 9.56
C ARG A 108 -2.13 -14.42 10.55
N VAL A 109 -2.46 -14.36 11.82
CA VAL A 109 -1.47 -14.50 12.90
C VAL A 109 -1.54 -15.94 13.43
N GLU A 110 -0.39 -16.59 13.48
CA GLU A 110 -0.21 -17.92 14.09
C GLU A 110 0.82 -17.81 15.20
N SER A 111 0.53 -18.39 16.37
CA SER A 111 1.42 -18.36 17.53
C SER A 111 1.99 -19.75 17.80
N VAL A 112 3.28 -19.78 18.08
CA VAL A 112 4.01 -20.97 18.50
C VAL A 112 4.72 -20.69 19.82
N ASP A 113 4.61 -21.60 20.78
CA ASP A 113 5.34 -21.47 22.04
C ASP A 113 6.84 -21.63 21.79
N GLU A 114 7.65 -20.78 22.45
CA GLU A 114 9.12 -20.82 22.33
C GLU A 114 9.70 -22.17 22.81
N VAL A 115 9.02 -22.84 23.73
CA VAL A 115 9.41 -24.19 24.21
C VAL A 115 9.47 -25.19 23.07
N GLU A 116 8.63 -25.03 22.04
CA GLU A 116 8.65 -25.94 20.87
C GLU A 116 9.95 -25.79 20.05
N ILE A 117 10.54 -24.61 20.04
CA ILE A 117 11.86 -24.39 19.42
C ILE A 117 12.95 -25.06 20.25
N ILE A 118 12.94 -24.83 21.56
CA ILE A 118 13.93 -25.40 22.48
C ILE A 118 13.91 -26.93 22.44
N ARG A 119 12.72 -27.54 22.34
CA ARG A 119 12.57 -29.00 22.23
C ARG A 119 13.17 -29.60 20.96
N ARG A 120 13.32 -28.79 19.90
CA ARG A 120 13.85 -29.26 18.60
C ARG A 120 15.34 -28.94 18.40
N MET A 121 15.94 -28.21 19.32
CA MET A 121 17.38 -27.96 19.37
C MET A 121 18.13 -29.09 20.08
#